data_1e06c6e895852c9dbd6773451a4f0e4a
#
_entry.id   1e06c6e895852c9dbd6773451a4f0e4a
#
_cell.length_a   1.000
_cell.length_b   1.000
_cell.length_c   1.000
_cell.angle_alpha   90.00
_cell.angle_beta   90.00
_cell.angle_gamma   90.00
#
_symmetry.space_group_name_H-M   'P 1'
#
loop_
_entity.id
_entity.type
_entity.pdbx_description
1 polymer ?
#
loop_
_entity_poly.entity_id
_entity_poly.type
_entity_poly.pdbx_seq_one_letter_code
_entity_poly.pdbx_strand_id
1 'polypeptide(L)'
;GIIDGVAFQKAAEKRKKKLASQQKMEAQAVLRKKCAGRMTPYIESEVLHLLNCLTMNSEQIVTPQTLYTRSQRLDTLKSELEELISQLPVDENRAREVLREIAAEIYADIDPREYETQRLRRLFQKEVPGSELDANLIAMSISAVLMDGNGNVKIRLKNDQIVERGEQNG
;
A
#
# COMPACT_ATOMS: atom_id res chain seq x y z
N GLY A 1 -5.75 -42.82 -34.61
CA GLY A 1 -5.46 -41.82 -33.77
C GLY A 1 -6.54 -40.87 -33.23
N ILE A 2 -7.84 -41.28 -33.26
CA ILE A 2 -8.92 -40.38 -32.80
C ILE A 2 -9.03 -40.32 -31.27
N ILE A 3 -8.37 -41.21 -30.55
CA ILE A 3 -8.46 -41.33 -29.07
C ILE A 3 -7.57 -40.32 -28.35
N ASP A 4 -6.57 -39.78 -28.99
CA ASP A 4 -5.54 -38.96 -28.38
C ASP A 4 -6.02 -37.54 -28.02
N GLY A 5 -7.07 -37.02 -28.67
CA GLY A 5 -7.62 -35.71 -28.38
C GLY A 5 -8.29 -35.60 -27.02
N VAL A 6 -9.04 -36.63 -26.61
CA VAL A 6 -9.73 -36.66 -25.28
C VAL A 6 -8.73 -36.85 -24.15
N ALA A 7 -7.75 -37.73 -24.36
CA ALA A 7 -6.68 -37.92 -23.34
C ALA A 7 -5.84 -36.67 -23.16
N PHE A 8 -5.56 -35.94 -24.23
CA PHE A 8 -4.82 -34.68 -24.18
C PHE A 8 -5.60 -33.59 -23.44
N GLN A 9 -6.91 -33.46 -23.65
CA GLN A 9 -7.76 -32.51 -22.97
C GLN A 9 -7.84 -32.82 -21.47
N LYS A 10 -7.97 -34.08 -21.07
CA LYS A 10 -7.97 -34.47 -19.66
C LYS A 10 -6.64 -34.15 -18.98
N ALA A 11 -5.52 -34.37 -19.64
CA ALA A 11 -4.20 -34.03 -19.13
C ALA A 11 -4.03 -32.50 -18.97
N ALA A 12 -4.52 -31.71 -19.92
CA ALA A 12 -4.50 -30.24 -19.84
C ALA A 12 -5.38 -29.73 -18.68
N GLU A 13 -6.55 -30.29 -18.48
CA GLU A 13 -7.44 -29.96 -17.34
C GLU A 13 -6.79 -30.29 -16.00
N LYS A 14 -6.14 -31.44 -15.88
CA LYS A 14 -5.40 -31.81 -14.65
C LYS A 14 -4.27 -30.84 -14.37
N ARG A 15 -3.54 -30.40 -15.39
CA ARG A 15 -2.48 -29.41 -15.25
C ARG A 15 -3.02 -28.05 -14.79
N LYS A 16 -4.14 -27.60 -15.33
CA LYS A 16 -4.81 -26.36 -14.91
C LYS A 16 -5.27 -26.43 -13.46
N LYS A 17 -5.88 -27.53 -13.04
CA LYS A 17 -6.31 -27.74 -11.65
C LYS A 17 -5.13 -27.76 -10.69
N LYS A 18 -4.03 -28.41 -11.07
CA LYS A 18 -2.81 -28.47 -10.25
C LYS A 18 -2.18 -27.08 -10.12
N LEU A 19 -2.14 -26.32 -11.22
CA LEU A 19 -1.61 -24.95 -11.21
C LEU A 19 -2.47 -24.02 -10.36
N ALA A 20 -3.80 -24.08 -10.48
CA ALA A 20 -4.72 -23.30 -9.67
C ALA A 20 -4.60 -23.63 -8.17
N SER A 21 -4.47 -24.92 -7.82
CA SER A 21 -4.24 -25.37 -6.46
C SER A 21 -2.93 -24.86 -5.89
N GLN A 22 -1.87 -24.88 -6.70
CA GLN A 22 -0.56 -24.35 -6.32
C GLN A 22 -0.60 -22.85 -6.08
N GLN A 23 -1.24 -22.09 -6.98
CA GLN A 23 -1.43 -20.64 -6.83
C GLN A 23 -2.21 -20.31 -5.57
N LYS A 24 -3.25 -21.06 -5.26
CA LYS A 24 -4.04 -20.90 -4.05
C LYS A 24 -3.17 -21.14 -2.79
N MET A 25 -2.34 -22.17 -2.79
CA MET A 25 -1.43 -22.45 -1.69
C MET A 25 -0.39 -21.35 -1.49
N GLU A 26 0.13 -20.81 -2.57
CA GLU A 26 1.07 -19.69 -2.52
C GLU A 26 0.42 -18.43 -1.92
N ALA A 27 -0.78 -18.10 -2.38
CA ALA A 27 -1.54 -16.96 -1.85
C ALA A 27 -1.83 -17.14 -0.36
N GLN A 28 -2.23 -18.32 0.06
CA GLN A 28 -2.46 -18.64 1.47
C GLN A 28 -1.19 -18.52 2.31
N ALA A 29 -0.05 -18.95 1.78
CA ALA A 29 1.24 -18.86 2.47
C ALA A 29 1.65 -17.40 2.68
N VAL A 30 1.50 -16.57 1.66
CA VAL A 30 1.80 -15.14 1.75
C VAL A 30 0.86 -14.46 2.74
N LEU A 31 -0.44 -14.73 2.65
CA LEU A 31 -1.44 -14.16 3.55
C LEU A 31 -1.18 -14.56 5.01
N ARG A 32 -0.83 -15.81 5.25
CA ARG A 32 -0.54 -16.31 6.60
C ARG A 32 0.60 -15.53 7.27
N LYS A 33 1.62 -15.16 6.52
CA LYS A 33 2.71 -14.32 7.03
C LYS A 33 2.19 -12.95 7.47
N LYS A 34 1.22 -12.39 6.73
CA LYS A 34 0.63 -11.10 7.05
C LYS A 34 -0.32 -11.16 8.25
N CYS A 35 -0.87 -12.33 8.55
CA CYS A 35 -1.78 -12.57 9.67
C CYS A 35 -1.07 -13.01 10.96
N ALA A 36 0.25 -12.96 11.02
CA ALA A 36 1.05 -13.44 12.16
C ALA A 36 0.74 -14.93 12.51
N GLY A 37 0.50 -15.75 11.48
CA GLY A 37 0.25 -17.18 11.63
C GLY A 37 -1.19 -17.58 11.93
N ARG A 38 -2.10 -16.62 12.16
CA ARG A 38 -3.51 -16.86 12.48
C ARG A 38 -4.39 -16.66 11.26
N MET A 39 -4.48 -17.65 10.41
CA MET A 39 -5.34 -17.57 9.22
C MET A 39 -6.51 -18.56 9.35
N THR A 40 -7.71 -18.07 9.03
CA THR A 40 -8.94 -18.86 8.95
C THR A 40 -9.60 -18.64 7.59
N PRO A 41 -10.49 -19.52 7.12
CA PRO A 41 -11.25 -19.30 5.90
C PRO A 41 -12.04 -17.98 5.91
N TYR A 42 -12.50 -17.55 7.07
CA TYR A 42 -13.17 -16.27 7.25
C TYR A 42 -12.23 -15.10 6.92
N ILE A 43 -11.01 -15.14 7.42
CA ILE A 43 -9.99 -14.10 7.14
C ILE A 43 -9.68 -14.04 5.65
N GLU A 44 -9.49 -15.19 4.99
CA GLU A 44 -9.28 -15.25 3.54
C GLU A 44 -10.41 -14.57 2.78
N SER A 45 -11.64 -14.90 3.13
CA SER A 45 -12.84 -14.36 2.50
C SER A 45 -12.93 -12.84 2.67
N GLU A 46 -12.69 -12.35 3.87
CA GLU A 46 -12.74 -10.91 4.16
C GLU A 46 -11.62 -10.15 3.46
N VAL A 47 -10.41 -10.68 3.44
CA VAL A 47 -9.28 -10.06 2.74
C VAL A 47 -9.57 -9.99 1.24
N LEU A 48 -10.08 -11.06 0.65
CA LEU A 48 -10.47 -11.07 -0.76
C LEU A 48 -11.54 -10.01 -1.05
N HIS A 49 -12.54 -9.90 -0.19
CA HIS A 49 -13.58 -8.88 -0.33
C HIS A 49 -13.01 -7.47 -0.31
N LEU A 50 -12.15 -7.18 0.67
CA LEU A 50 -11.51 -5.85 0.79
C LEU A 50 -10.63 -5.53 -0.42
N LEU A 51 -9.85 -6.49 -0.90
CA LEU A 51 -9.02 -6.30 -2.09
C LEU A 51 -9.87 -6.05 -3.34
N ASN A 52 -10.98 -6.77 -3.50
CA ASN A 52 -11.89 -6.55 -4.63
C ASN A 52 -12.56 -5.17 -4.56
N CYS A 53 -12.89 -4.69 -3.38
CA CYS A 53 -13.41 -3.33 -3.20
C CYS A 53 -12.40 -2.27 -3.65
N LEU A 54 -11.13 -2.45 -3.30
CA LEU A 54 -10.06 -1.54 -3.73
C LEU A 54 -9.81 -1.62 -5.24
N THR A 55 -9.93 -2.81 -5.82
CA THR A 55 -9.82 -3.00 -7.26
C THR A 55 -10.93 -2.28 -8.02
N MET A 56 -12.14 -2.31 -7.47
CA MET A 56 -13.29 -1.62 -8.07
C MET A 56 -13.21 -0.10 -7.92
N ASN A 57 -12.58 0.38 -6.85
CA ASN A 57 -12.42 1.81 -6.60
C ASN A 57 -11.05 2.12 -5.97
N SER A 58 -10.04 2.18 -6.82
CA SER A 58 -8.66 2.47 -6.38
C SER A 58 -8.47 3.87 -5.82
N GLU A 59 -9.41 4.79 -6.07
CA GLU A 59 -9.36 6.14 -5.53
C GLU A 59 -9.61 6.18 -4.02
N GLN A 60 -10.14 5.12 -3.44
CA GLN A 60 -10.27 4.97 -1.99
C GLN A 60 -8.91 4.85 -1.29
N ILE A 61 -7.87 4.50 -2.04
CA ILE A 61 -6.51 4.43 -1.50
C ILE A 61 -5.99 5.86 -1.34
N VAL A 62 -5.80 6.27 -0.10
CA VAL A 62 -5.35 7.63 0.24
C VAL A 62 -4.24 7.54 1.28
N THR A 63 -3.38 8.54 1.31
CA THR A 63 -2.36 8.64 2.35
C THR A 63 -3.04 9.01 3.67
N PRO A 64 -2.84 8.23 4.75
CA PRO A 64 -3.41 8.57 6.05
C PRO A 64 -2.93 9.95 6.50
N GLN A 65 -3.86 10.75 7.00
CA GLN A 65 -3.50 12.05 7.54
C GLN A 65 -2.75 11.83 8.86
N THR A 66 -1.50 12.24 8.89
CA THR A 66 -0.79 12.47 10.15
C THR A 66 -1.08 13.90 10.59
N LEU A 67 -1.16 14.10 11.90
CA LEU A 67 -1.12 15.44 12.45
C LEU A 67 0.24 16.05 12.10
N TYR A 68 0.29 16.67 10.93
CA TYR A 68 1.49 17.34 10.47
C TYR A 68 1.61 18.68 11.20
N THR A 69 2.57 18.74 12.11
CA THR A 69 3.02 20.01 12.64
C THR A 69 4.15 20.50 11.74
N ARG A 70 3.85 21.53 10.98
CA ARG A 70 4.88 22.23 10.19
C ARG A 70 6.05 22.54 11.11
N SER A 71 7.25 22.16 10.70
CA SER A 71 8.44 22.34 11.51
C SER A 71 8.62 23.83 11.85
N GLN A 72 8.61 24.17 13.14
CA GLN A 72 8.92 25.52 13.60
C GLN A 72 10.31 25.96 13.16
N ARG A 73 11.20 24.98 13.02
CA ARG A 73 12.56 25.21 12.52
C ARG A 73 12.55 25.74 11.09
N LEU A 74 11.66 25.23 10.23
CA LEU A 74 11.53 25.75 8.86
C LEU A 74 11.12 27.22 8.83
N ASP A 75 10.16 27.60 9.66
CA ASP A 75 9.72 29.00 9.76
C ASP A 75 10.83 29.90 10.31
N THR A 76 11.58 29.44 11.31
CA THR A 76 12.73 30.14 11.87
C THR A 76 13.83 30.35 10.81
N LEU A 77 14.14 29.29 10.04
CA LEU A 77 15.15 29.38 8.97
C LEU A 77 14.73 30.34 7.85
N LYS A 78 13.46 30.32 7.47
CA LYS A 78 12.94 31.27 6.46
C LYS A 78 13.03 32.71 6.95
N SER A 79 12.72 32.97 8.20
CA SER A 79 12.84 34.30 8.80
C SER A 79 14.30 34.74 8.87
N GLU A 80 15.22 33.87 9.25
CA GLU A 80 16.67 34.15 9.24
C GLU A 80 17.17 34.50 7.85
N LEU A 81 16.71 33.78 6.83
CA LEU A 81 17.07 34.05 5.42
C LEU A 81 16.59 35.44 5.00
N GLU A 82 15.35 35.80 5.32
CA GLU A 82 14.81 37.13 5.02
C GLU A 82 15.63 38.25 5.65
N GLU A 83 16.03 38.06 6.94
CA GLU A 83 16.90 39.04 7.62
C GLU A 83 18.26 39.16 6.95
N LEU A 84 18.89 38.03 6.57
CA LEU A 84 20.19 38.03 5.90
C LEU A 84 20.15 38.74 4.55
N ILE A 85 19.08 38.54 3.78
CA ILE A 85 18.90 39.17 2.46
C ILE A 85 18.64 40.64 2.59
N SER A 86 17.98 41.10 3.66
CA SER A 86 17.69 42.52 3.86
C SER A 86 18.87 43.33 4.37
N GLN A 87 19.93 42.70 4.84
CA GLN A 87 21.14 43.37 5.32
C GLN A 87 22.11 43.69 4.18
N LEU A 88 22.76 44.84 4.26
CA LEU A 88 23.79 45.23 3.30
C LEU A 88 25.11 45.56 4.04
N PRO A 89 26.24 44.92 3.68
CA PRO A 89 26.39 43.87 2.66
C PRO A 89 25.77 42.53 3.07
N VAL A 90 25.31 41.76 2.10
CA VAL A 90 24.72 40.42 2.32
C VAL A 90 25.83 39.43 2.69
N ASP A 91 25.63 38.67 3.77
CA ASP A 91 26.48 37.52 4.13
C ASP A 91 26.10 36.31 3.26
N GLU A 92 26.74 36.20 2.10
CA GLU A 92 26.43 35.15 1.13
C GLU A 92 26.70 33.73 1.67
N ASN A 93 27.74 33.55 2.47
CA ASN A 93 28.09 32.26 3.03
C ASN A 93 27.02 31.76 3.99
N ARG A 94 26.57 32.64 4.89
CA ARG A 94 25.51 32.30 5.84
C ARG A 94 24.17 32.08 5.11
N ALA A 95 23.86 32.90 4.10
CA ALA A 95 22.65 32.73 3.30
C ALA A 95 22.63 31.37 2.60
N ARG A 96 23.75 30.91 2.04
CA ARG A 96 23.88 29.58 1.42
C ARG A 96 23.68 28.45 2.42
N GLU A 97 24.25 28.57 3.61
CA GLU A 97 24.05 27.57 4.69
C GLU A 97 22.58 27.48 5.08
N VAL A 98 21.91 28.61 5.27
CA VAL A 98 20.48 28.64 5.63
C VAL A 98 19.63 28.02 4.52
N LEU A 99 19.94 28.29 3.25
CA LEU A 99 19.26 27.67 2.10
C LEU A 99 19.41 26.15 2.11
N ARG A 100 20.61 25.65 2.42
CA ARG A 100 20.84 24.18 2.54
C ARG A 100 20.04 23.57 3.68
N GLU A 101 19.99 24.27 4.82
CA GLU A 101 19.21 23.81 5.97
C GLU A 101 17.71 23.82 5.68
N ILE A 102 17.20 24.83 4.95
CA ILE A 102 15.81 24.89 4.48
C ILE A 102 15.51 23.70 3.57
N ALA A 103 16.38 23.42 2.60
CA ALA A 103 16.22 22.30 1.68
C ALA A 103 16.17 20.97 2.44
N ALA A 104 17.07 20.79 3.44
CA ALA A 104 17.08 19.58 4.26
C ALA A 104 15.79 19.39 5.07
N GLU A 105 15.25 20.47 5.64
CA GLU A 105 13.97 20.42 6.36
C GLU A 105 12.78 20.10 5.44
N ILE A 106 12.75 20.68 4.24
CA ILE A 106 11.71 20.37 3.23
C ILE A 106 11.79 18.89 2.83
N TYR A 107 13.00 18.36 2.61
CA TYR A 107 13.19 16.95 2.28
C TYR A 107 12.74 16.02 3.41
N ALA A 108 12.99 16.39 4.66
CA ALA A 108 12.56 15.61 5.83
C ALA A 108 11.03 15.57 5.97
N ASP A 109 10.33 16.55 5.41
CA ASP A 109 8.87 16.66 5.46
C ASP A 109 8.15 15.87 4.37
N ILE A 110 8.87 15.32 3.39
CA ILE A 110 8.26 14.49 2.35
C ILE A 110 7.81 13.17 2.97
N ASP A 111 6.50 12.94 3.00
CA ASP A 111 5.93 11.71 3.50
C ASP A 111 6.11 10.59 2.46
N PRO A 112 6.95 9.56 2.74
CA PRO A 112 7.16 8.46 1.80
C PRO A 112 5.89 7.66 1.52
N ARG A 113 4.86 7.76 2.38
CA ARG A 113 3.59 7.07 2.20
C ARG A 113 2.79 7.62 1.02
N GLU A 114 3.01 8.88 0.64
CA GLU A 114 2.35 9.44 -0.54
C GLU A 114 2.83 8.74 -1.83
N TYR A 115 4.12 8.46 -1.94
CA TYR A 115 4.65 7.67 -3.04
C TYR A 115 4.04 6.26 -3.05
N GLU A 116 3.96 5.62 -1.88
CA GLU A 116 3.33 4.31 -1.74
C GLU A 116 1.85 4.35 -2.14
N THR A 117 1.12 5.41 -1.79
CA THR A 117 -0.27 5.59 -2.18
C THR A 117 -0.43 5.58 -3.69
N GLN A 118 0.40 6.34 -4.41
CA GLN A 118 0.37 6.38 -5.87
C GLN A 118 0.72 5.02 -6.48
N ARG A 119 1.70 4.34 -5.94
CA ARG A 119 2.09 3.00 -6.37
C ARG A 119 0.94 2.00 -6.20
N LEU A 120 0.29 2.03 -5.05
CA LEU A 120 -0.85 1.16 -4.76
C LEU A 120 -2.03 1.44 -5.69
N ARG A 121 -2.35 2.71 -5.94
CA ARG A 121 -3.42 3.07 -6.89
C ARG A 121 -3.15 2.49 -8.26
N ARG A 122 -1.94 2.61 -8.77
CA ARG A 122 -1.54 2.05 -10.07
C ARG A 122 -1.64 0.53 -10.07
N LEU A 123 -1.23 -0.11 -8.98
CA LEU A 123 -1.30 -1.56 -8.83
C LEU A 123 -2.75 -2.04 -8.94
N PHE A 124 -3.65 -1.46 -8.16
CA PHE A 124 -5.05 -1.86 -8.14
C PHE A 124 -5.81 -1.48 -9.41
N GLN A 125 -5.42 -0.41 -10.10
CA GLN A 125 -6.03 -0.04 -11.38
C GLN A 125 -5.81 -1.08 -12.48
N LYS A 126 -4.75 -1.86 -12.40
CA LYS A 126 -4.41 -2.92 -13.35
C LYS A 126 -5.09 -4.24 -13.01
N GLU A 127 -5.64 -4.38 -11.81
CA GLU A 127 -6.25 -5.61 -11.35
C GLU A 127 -7.75 -5.64 -11.68
N VAL A 128 -8.29 -6.86 -11.75
CA VAL A 128 -9.71 -7.12 -11.96
C VAL A 128 -10.22 -7.89 -10.73
N PRO A 129 -11.42 -7.58 -10.21
CA PRO A 129 -11.98 -8.35 -9.11
C PRO A 129 -12.05 -9.83 -9.46
N GLY A 130 -11.63 -10.68 -8.54
CA GLY A 130 -11.56 -12.12 -8.75
C GLY A 130 -12.20 -12.90 -7.62
N SER A 131 -12.30 -14.21 -7.83
CA SER A 131 -12.84 -15.15 -6.84
C SER A 131 -11.76 -15.77 -5.96
N GLU A 132 -10.50 -15.53 -6.27
CA GLU A 132 -9.36 -16.11 -5.56
C GLU A 132 -8.33 -15.05 -5.22
N LEU A 133 -7.59 -15.30 -4.12
CA LEU A 133 -6.50 -14.43 -3.69
C LEU A 133 -5.30 -14.56 -4.64
N ASP A 134 -4.65 -13.44 -4.91
CA ASP A 134 -3.42 -13.36 -5.69
C ASP A 134 -2.24 -13.08 -4.75
N ALA A 135 -1.27 -13.99 -4.74
CA ALA A 135 -0.08 -13.88 -3.90
C ALA A 135 0.71 -12.60 -4.15
N ASN A 136 0.88 -12.22 -5.42
CA ASN A 136 1.61 -11.00 -5.79
C ASN A 136 0.89 -9.74 -5.30
N LEU A 137 -0.42 -9.69 -5.49
CA LEU A 137 -1.22 -8.54 -5.06
C LEU A 137 -1.12 -8.38 -3.54
N ILE A 138 -1.26 -9.46 -2.79
CA ILE A 138 -1.11 -9.45 -1.32
C ILE A 138 0.28 -8.98 -0.93
N ALA A 139 1.32 -9.56 -1.52
CA ALA A 139 2.70 -9.24 -1.19
C ALA A 139 3.05 -7.77 -1.46
N MET A 140 2.50 -7.20 -2.54
CA MET A 140 2.81 -5.83 -2.96
C MET A 140 1.94 -4.77 -2.28
N SER A 141 0.78 -5.14 -1.74
CA SER A 141 -0.19 -4.17 -1.23
C SER A 141 -0.39 -4.20 0.27
N ILE A 142 -0.35 -5.37 0.89
CA ILE A 142 -0.68 -5.55 2.31
C ILE A 142 0.58 -5.64 3.16
N SER A 143 0.67 -4.83 4.21
CA SER A 143 1.71 -4.93 5.23
C SER A 143 1.31 -5.85 6.38
N ALA A 144 0.04 -5.83 6.78
CA ALA A 144 -0.47 -6.68 7.86
C ALA A 144 -1.98 -6.88 7.73
N VAL A 145 -2.46 -8.01 8.23
CA VAL A 145 -3.89 -8.27 8.45
C VAL A 145 -4.16 -8.16 9.93
N LEU A 146 -5.15 -7.37 10.29
CA LEU A 146 -5.51 -7.07 11.67
C LEU A 146 -6.90 -7.59 11.97
N MET A 147 -7.14 -7.91 13.24
CA MET A 147 -8.45 -8.29 13.72
C MET A 147 -8.74 -7.47 14.99
N ASP A 148 -9.90 -6.83 15.02
CA ASP A 148 -10.30 -6.08 16.22
C ASP A 148 -10.90 -7.01 17.29
N GLY A 149 -11.26 -6.44 18.45
CA GLY A 149 -11.85 -7.20 19.56
C GLY A 149 -13.20 -7.81 19.24
N ASN A 150 -13.88 -7.37 18.18
CA ASN A 150 -15.18 -7.90 17.74
C ASN A 150 -15.04 -8.95 16.63
N GLY A 151 -13.82 -9.28 16.23
CA GLY A 151 -13.55 -10.25 15.17
C GLY A 151 -13.63 -9.69 13.76
N ASN A 152 -13.70 -8.39 13.59
CA ASN A 152 -13.68 -7.75 12.28
C ASN A 152 -12.27 -7.75 11.70
N VAL A 153 -12.16 -8.13 10.43
CA VAL A 153 -10.89 -8.17 9.72
C VAL A 153 -10.62 -6.81 9.07
N LYS A 154 -9.41 -6.32 9.27
CA LYS A 154 -8.91 -5.09 8.65
C LYS A 154 -7.60 -5.40 7.98
N ILE A 155 -7.29 -4.69 6.90
CA ILE A 155 -5.98 -4.78 6.26
C ILE A 155 -5.24 -3.45 6.40
N ARG A 156 -3.96 -3.54 6.70
CA ARG A 156 -3.06 -2.39 6.62
C ARG A 156 -2.34 -2.46 5.29
N LEU A 157 -2.49 -1.43 4.48
CA LEU A 157 -1.77 -1.29 3.23
C LEU A 157 -0.34 -0.81 3.47
N LYS A 158 0.50 -0.89 2.46
CA LYS A 158 1.91 -0.48 2.60
C LYS A 158 2.12 1.03 2.77
N ASN A 159 1.07 1.83 2.56
CA ASN A 159 1.06 3.25 2.88
C ASN A 159 0.53 3.55 4.30
N ASP A 160 0.37 2.52 5.13
CA ASP A 160 -0.19 2.54 6.49
C ASP A 160 -1.70 2.82 6.58
N GLN A 161 -2.39 2.93 5.46
CA GLN A 161 -3.85 3.03 5.47
C GLN A 161 -4.49 1.75 5.99
N ILE A 162 -5.48 1.90 6.87
CA ILE A 162 -6.31 0.78 7.35
C ILE A 162 -7.58 0.74 6.51
N VAL A 163 -7.86 -0.41 5.94
CA VAL A 163 -9.08 -0.65 5.15
C VAL A 163 -9.91 -1.69 5.88
N GLU A 164 -11.19 -1.38 6.07
CA GLU A 164 -12.13 -2.24 6.75
C GLU A 164 -13.48 -2.26 6.04
N ARG A 165 -14.28 -3.27 6.32
CA ARG A 165 -15.60 -3.44 5.75
C ARG A 165 -16.62 -2.58 6.49
N GLY A 166 -17.49 -1.89 5.75
CA GLY A 166 -18.70 -1.33 6.30
C GLY A 166 -18.71 0.16 6.64
N GLU A 167 -17.63 0.90 6.41
CA GLU A 167 -17.64 2.37 6.54
C GLU A 167 -18.09 3.08 5.26
N GLN A 168 -18.91 2.43 4.46
CA GLN A 168 -19.44 3.02 3.22
C GLN A 168 -20.69 3.86 3.44
N ASN A 169 -21.00 4.18 4.66
CA ASN A 169 -22.15 5.02 4.98
C ASN A 169 -21.68 6.47 5.17
N GLY A 170 -21.09 6.97 4.12
CA GLY A 170 -20.89 8.41 4.04
C GLY A 170 -22.19 9.08 3.66
#